data_63082692d8d5e70c059f445100a386bb
#
_entry.id   63082692d8d5e70c059f445100a386bb
#
_cell.length_a   1.000
_cell.length_b   1.000
_cell.length_c   1.000
_cell.angle_alpha   90.00
_cell.angle_beta   90.00
_cell.angle_gamma   90.00
#
_symmetry.space_group_name_H-M   'P 1'
#
loop_
_entity.id
_entity.type
_entity.pdbx_description
1 polymer ?
#
loop_
_entity_poly.entity_id
_entity_poly.type
_entity_poly.pdbx_seq_one_letter_code
_entity_poly.pdbx_strand_id
1 'polypeptide(L)'
;VFMHEIKDIFKIQKAVLAQSGTAMRYSITPEEIEIYHPMHLNVQIFSEDSVLLIDTVLTRNAESGKEYTFEHYPLAPGNYFAKANLFTTNNAETESYPLEVSAFFNKESITPQSWSMISLANLDTSKWKPENNDNATLYWWNEKMPVGEYWQYQRLETAKDISPMNGYWFFAEDSLTLPLLSKPVKAKSDTLSFELENNYSGWNLLSNPYSWDIAINQAEAFMDAENAEEPAWVWNAKANSYEPITTLKANTAFFMHTEETRTLSISSKPVYQEQDSTKILEKAQKTFSKDSWSLRLKLMDSDEKSGDTWNVIGVGSRSLAIEKPPVGMNQKLTLATQGNHRLLAKSIKQIGESLVWNLSLQANVAQTAKFKIEGLNKLLEQGYIAKLLIDGKTITIDSEDAIALNLTASAKNAILKIEPKATLVSPGKIQNLRFAKIGQQLQVSFTRNNSDGAFATVRLMDSQGKTLTFTHKRSTSGENSFALDVPQASGSFFLNLLVGNESKTIPLNF
;
A
#
# COMPACT_ATOMS: atom_id res chain seq x y z
N VAL A 1 -14.71 -38.10 59.01
CA VAL A 1 -15.04 -37.41 57.76
C VAL A 1 -13.94 -36.34 57.57
N PHE A 2 -12.94 -36.62 56.77
CA PHE A 2 -11.94 -35.64 56.39
C PHE A 2 -12.61 -34.73 55.33
N MET A 3 -12.98 -33.51 55.68
CA MET A 3 -13.24 -32.49 54.71
C MET A 3 -11.87 -32.08 54.15
N HIS A 4 -11.51 -32.58 52.97
CA HIS A 4 -10.51 -31.93 52.16
C HIS A 4 -11.08 -30.56 51.77
N GLU A 5 -10.44 -29.49 52.19
CA GLU A 5 -10.63 -28.18 51.58
C GLU A 5 -10.25 -28.34 50.12
N ILE A 6 -11.24 -28.42 49.25
CA ILE A 6 -11.01 -28.31 47.78
C ILE A 6 -10.64 -26.85 47.60
N LYS A 7 -9.35 -26.57 47.44
CA LYS A 7 -8.90 -25.29 46.95
C LYS A 7 -9.29 -25.22 45.49
N ASP A 8 -10.15 -24.26 45.16
CA ASP A 8 -10.43 -23.90 43.76
C ASP A 8 -9.09 -23.56 43.12
N ILE A 9 -8.64 -24.40 42.18
CA ILE A 9 -7.41 -24.15 41.39
C ILE A 9 -7.85 -23.48 40.11
N PHE A 10 -7.42 -22.24 39.93
CA PHE A 10 -7.60 -21.49 38.69
C PHE A 10 -6.47 -20.48 38.57
N LYS A 11 -6.18 -20.09 37.36
CA LYS A 11 -5.22 -19.01 37.06
C LYS A 11 -5.59 -18.30 35.76
N ILE A 12 -5.08 -17.10 35.62
CA ILE A 12 -5.10 -16.40 34.37
C ILE A 12 -3.89 -16.92 33.56
N GLN A 13 -4.14 -17.77 32.56
CA GLN A 13 -3.12 -18.36 31.70
C GLN A 13 -2.41 -17.27 30.87
N LYS A 14 -3.21 -16.36 30.31
CA LYS A 14 -2.74 -15.31 29.44
C LYS A 14 -3.60 -14.08 29.66
N ALA A 15 -2.93 -12.95 29.86
CA ALA A 15 -3.55 -11.65 29.76
C ALA A 15 -2.68 -10.79 28.83
N VAL A 16 -3.29 -10.09 27.90
CA VAL A 16 -2.60 -9.27 26.91
C VAL A 16 -3.32 -7.96 26.77
N LEU A 17 -2.62 -6.87 27.01
CA LEU A 17 -3.08 -5.52 26.72
C LEU A 17 -2.53 -5.10 25.35
N ALA A 18 -3.43 -4.81 24.41
CA ALA A 18 -3.10 -4.19 23.15
C ALA A 18 -3.62 -2.75 23.13
N GLN A 19 -2.85 -1.84 22.56
CA GLN A 19 -3.18 -0.44 22.48
C GLN A 19 -3.14 0.06 21.03
N SER A 20 -4.04 0.97 20.71
CA SER A 20 -4.07 1.70 19.46
C SER A 20 -4.42 3.15 19.76
N GLY A 21 -3.41 4.03 19.85
CA GLY A 21 -3.62 5.41 20.29
C GLY A 21 -4.35 5.49 21.64
N THR A 22 -5.56 6.05 21.66
CA THR A 22 -6.42 6.15 22.85
C THR A 22 -7.39 4.98 23.02
N ALA A 23 -7.28 3.95 22.21
CA ALA A 23 -8.07 2.74 22.32
C ALA A 23 -7.27 1.62 22.97
N MET A 24 -7.92 0.81 23.79
CA MET A 24 -7.34 -0.37 24.40
C MET A 24 -8.21 -1.61 24.18
N ARG A 25 -7.53 -2.74 24.02
CA ARG A 25 -8.11 -4.08 24.05
C ARG A 25 -7.38 -4.90 25.08
N TYR A 26 -8.11 -5.51 26.00
CA TYR A 26 -7.57 -6.40 27.01
C TYR A 26 -8.14 -7.79 26.79
N SER A 27 -7.30 -8.72 26.38
CA SER A 27 -7.66 -10.13 26.12
C SER A 27 -7.18 -10.99 27.28
N ILE A 28 -8.05 -11.84 27.84
CA ILE A 28 -7.82 -12.64 29.04
C ILE A 28 -8.25 -14.07 28.76
N THR A 29 -7.37 -15.02 29.02
CA THR A 29 -7.65 -16.46 28.90
C THR A 29 -7.45 -17.13 30.25
N PRO A 30 -8.50 -17.58 30.94
CA PRO A 30 -8.39 -18.38 32.13
C PRO A 30 -7.94 -19.82 31.86
N GLU A 31 -7.25 -20.45 32.81
CA GLU A 31 -6.79 -21.86 32.74
C GLU A 31 -7.07 -22.62 34.02
N GLU A 32 -7.11 -23.95 33.94
CA GLU A 32 -7.21 -24.88 35.07
C GLU A 32 -8.44 -24.63 35.95
N ILE A 33 -9.59 -24.35 35.33
CA ILE A 33 -10.81 -24.16 36.03
C ILE A 33 -11.40 -25.53 36.41
N GLU A 34 -10.97 -26.10 37.54
CA GLU A 34 -11.67 -27.21 38.18
C GLU A 34 -12.77 -26.62 39.09
N ILE A 35 -14.02 -26.53 38.58
CA ILE A 35 -15.00 -25.72 39.27
C ILE A 35 -16.26 -26.48 39.66
N TYR A 36 -16.58 -26.30 40.93
CA TYR A 36 -17.92 -26.51 41.47
C TYR A 36 -18.71 -25.19 41.65
N HIS A 37 -18.08 -24.03 41.41
CA HIS A 37 -18.69 -22.70 41.59
C HIS A 37 -18.46 -21.82 40.37
N PRO A 38 -19.44 -20.97 39.97
CA PRO A 38 -19.28 -20.06 38.86
C PRO A 38 -18.14 -19.05 39.10
N MET A 39 -17.26 -18.91 38.12
CA MET A 39 -16.16 -17.96 38.15
C MET A 39 -16.56 -16.66 37.50
N HIS A 40 -16.29 -15.57 38.19
CA HIS A 40 -16.51 -14.23 37.68
C HIS A 40 -15.20 -13.68 37.10
N LEU A 41 -15.28 -13.14 35.92
CA LEU A 41 -14.19 -12.41 35.30
C LEU A 41 -14.61 -10.97 35.06
N ASN A 42 -13.88 -10.01 35.65
CA ASN A 42 -14.09 -8.60 35.38
C ASN A 42 -12.80 -7.89 34.94
N VAL A 43 -12.97 -6.73 34.34
CA VAL A 43 -11.90 -5.78 34.02
C VAL A 43 -12.19 -4.47 34.72
N GLN A 44 -11.13 -3.93 35.30
CA GLN A 44 -11.13 -2.62 35.96
C GLN A 44 -10.05 -1.75 35.35
N ILE A 45 -10.34 -0.46 35.13
CA ILE A 45 -9.38 0.53 34.72
C ILE A 45 -9.27 1.61 35.78
N PHE A 46 -8.06 1.89 36.20
CA PHE A 46 -7.72 2.89 37.18
C PHE A 46 -6.87 4.00 36.56
N SER A 47 -7.03 5.24 37.03
CA SER A 47 -6.08 6.31 36.75
C SER A 47 -4.75 6.11 37.50
N GLU A 48 -3.75 6.92 37.19
CA GLU A 48 -2.45 6.95 37.89
C GLU A 48 -2.62 7.14 39.41
N ASP A 49 -3.60 7.96 39.82
CA ASP A 49 -3.96 8.19 41.23
C ASP A 49 -4.79 7.04 41.85
N SER A 50 -4.85 5.90 41.22
CA SER A 50 -5.62 4.72 41.64
C SER A 50 -7.15 4.96 41.78
N VAL A 51 -7.69 5.94 41.07
CA VAL A 51 -9.14 6.14 41.01
C VAL A 51 -9.73 5.17 40.00
N LEU A 52 -10.70 4.37 40.45
CA LEU A 52 -11.44 3.45 39.60
C LEU A 52 -12.29 4.23 38.58
N LEU A 53 -12.03 4.04 37.30
CA LEU A 53 -12.73 4.71 36.20
C LEU A 53 -13.76 3.79 35.54
N ILE A 54 -13.43 2.50 35.44
CA ILE A 54 -14.25 1.50 34.75
C ILE A 54 -14.21 0.22 35.58
N ASP A 55 -15.37 -0.39 35.78
CA ASP A 55 -15.53 -1.74 36.35
C ASP A 55 -16.57 -2.49 35.51
N THR A 56 -16.15 -3.54 34.82
CA THR A 56 -16.99 -4.27 33.87
C THR A 56 -16.84 -5.76 34.05
N VAL A 57 -17.96 -6.44 34.29
CA VAL A 57 -18.03 -7.90 34.34
C VAL A 57 -18.07 -8.44 32.91
N LEU A 58 -17.05 -9.18 32.51
CA LEU A 58 -16.97 -9.82 31.18
C LEU A 58 -17.83 -11.08 31.11
N THR A 59 -17.78 -11.87 32.19
CA THR A 59 -18.61 -13.07 32.34
C THR A 59 -18.78 -13.44 33.82
N ARG A 60 -19.88 -14.09 34.11
CA ARG A 60 -20.12 -14.69 35.43
C ARG A 60 -19.83 -16.19 35.46
N ASN A 61 -19.52 -16.77 34.29
CA ASN A 61 -19.14 -18.17 34.14
C ASN A 61 -17.96 -18.23 33.19
N ALA A 62 -16.75 -18.00 33.72
CA ALA A 62 -15.54 -18.14 32.96
C ALA A 62 -15.24 -19.61 32.66
N GLU A 63 -14.79 -19.88 31.42
CA GLU A 63 -14.47 -21.22 30.91
C GLU A 63 -12.96 -21.33 30.68
N SER A 64 -12.37 -22.47 31.04
CA SER A 64 -10.96 -22.74 30.83
C SER A 64 -10.59 -22.71 29.35
N GLY A 65 -9.50 -22.00 28.99
CA GLY A 65 -9.00 -21.89 27.63
C GLY A 65 -9.80 -20.96 26.71
N LYS A 66 -10.89 -20.38 27.19
CA LYS A 66 -11.70 -19.43 26.39
C LYS A 66 -11.18 -18.02 26.55
N GLU A 67 -10.93 -17.34 25.42
CA GLU A 67 -10.53 -15.94 25.41
C GLU A 67 -11.74 -15.03 25.63
N TYR A 68 -11.60 -14.07 26.54
CA TYR A 68 -12.54 -12.99 26.82
C TYR A 68 -11.87 -11.67 26.51
N THR A 69 -12.57 -10.79 25.79
CA THR A 69 -12.01 -9.52 25.33
C THR A 69 -12.83 -8.36 25.85
N PHE A 70 -12.14 -7.33 26.36
CA PHE A 70 -12.70 -6.04 26.73
C PHE A 70 -12.05 -4.96 25.86
N GLU A 71 -12.88 -4.10 25.26
CA GLU A 71 -12.43 -2.96 24.48
C GLU A 71 -12.97 -1.66 25.08
N HIS A 72 -12.13 -0.63 25.13
CA HIS A 72 -12.55 0.70 25.55
C HIS A 72 -11.82 1.77 24.74
N TYR A 73 -12.59 2.74 24.26
CA TYR A 73 -12.09 3.90 23.51
C TYR A 73 -13.15 5.02 23.45
N PRO A 74 -12.74 6.31 23.39
CA PRO A 74 -11.39 6.79 23.60
C PRO A 74 -11.07 6.98 25.09
N LEU A 75 -9.82 6.75 25.46
CA LEU A 75 -9.27 7.20 26.74
C LEU A 75 -8.72 8.62 26.58
N ALA A 76 -8.84 9.43 27.64
CA ALA A 76 -8.11 10.70 27.69
C ALA A 76 -6.59 10.45 27.78
N PRO A 77 -5.72 11.38 27.31
CA PRO A 77 -4.29 11.24 27.57
C PRO A 77 -3.97 11.13 29.06
N GLY A 78 -3.09 10.21 29.43
CA GLY A 78 -2.72 9.96 30.84
C GLY A 78 -2.17 8.56 31.06
N ASN A 79 -1.80 8.28 32.29
CA ASN A 79 -1.35 6.97 32.74
C ASN A 79 -2.50 6.23 33.42
N TYR A 80 -2.63 4.94 33.12
CA TYR A 80 -3.69 4.08 33.61
C TYR A 80 -3.14 2.70 33.99
N PHE A 81 -3.94 1.96 34.74
CA PHE A 81 -3.73 0.54 35.01
C PHE A 81 -4.97 -0.24 34.61
N ALA A 82 -4.82 -1.22 33.74
CA ALA A 82 -5.87 -2.19 33.44
C ALA A 82 -5.65 -3.43 34.31
N LYS A 83 -6.68 -3.87 35.05
CA LYS A 83 -6.65 -5.07 35.86
C LYS A 83 -7.71 -6.05 35.42
N ALA A 84 -7.31 -7.30 35.21
CA ALA A 84 -8.22 -8.43 35.08
C ALA A 84 -8.30 -9.16 36.40
N ASN A 85 -9.51 -9.38 36.90
CA ASN A 85 -9.75 -10.15 38.12
C ASN A 85 -10.61 -11.37 37.79
N LEU A 86 -10.07 -12.55 38.07
CA LEU A 86 -10.76 -13.83 38.02
C LEU A 86 -10.99 -14.28 39.43
N PHE A 87 -12.25 -14.48 39.87
CA PHE A 87 -12.57 -14.75 41.25
C PHE A 87 -13.81 -15.62 41.42
N THR A 88 -13.78 -16.37 42.51
CA THR A 88 -14.95 -17.03 43.14
C THR A 88 -15.32 -16.27 44.40
N THR A 89 -16.29 -16.82 45.19
CA THR A 89 -16.63 -16.27 46.50
C THR A 89 -15.47 -16.33 47.51
N ASN A 90 -14.48 -17.22 47.30
CA ASN A 90 -13.43 -17.51 48.27
C ASN A 90 -12.01 -17.18 47.82
N ASN A 91 -11.75 -17.16 46.51
CA ASN A 91 -10.43 -16.96 45.96
C ASN A 91 -10.48 -15.94 44.80
N ALA A 92 -9.35 -15.24 44.58
CA ALA A 92 -9.19 -14.30 43.45
C ALA A 92 -7.79 -14.38 42.88
N GLU A 93 -7.72 -14.27 41.56
CA GLU A 93 -6.48 -14.06 40.77
C GLU A 93 -6.58 -12.73 40.04
N THR A 94 -5.48 -11.97 40.05
CA THR A 94 -5.47 -10.63 39.47
C THR A 94 -4.22 -10.43 38.61
N GLU A 95 -4.40 -10.02 37.36
CA GLU A 95 -3.34 -9.55 36.47
C GLU A 95 -3.49 -8.05 36.23
N SER A 96 -2.37 -7.31 36.28
CA SER A 96 -2.36 -5.86 36.15
C SER A 96 -1.32 -5.40 35.14
N TYR A 97 -1.73 -4.52 34.25
CA TYR A 97 -0.89 -3.95 33.17
C TYR A 97 -0.94 -2.44 33.19
N PRO A 98 0.21 -1.75 33.15
CA PRO A 98 0.27 -0.31 32.96
C PRO A 98 -0.11 0.04 31.53
N LEU A 99 -0.79 1.15 31.34
CA LEU A 99 -1.20 1.70 30.06
C LEU A 99 -0.92 3.18 30.04
N GLU A 100 -0.07 3.63 29.13
CA GLU A 100 0.16 5.03 28.87
C GLU A 100 -0.60 5.46 27.62
N VAL A 101 -1.54 6.37 27.77
CA VAL A 101 -2.23 7.02 26.67
C VAL A 101 -1.52 8.32 26.37
N SER A 102 -0.69 8.30 25.33
CA SER A 102 0.09 9.48 24.92
C SER A 102 -0.81 10.58 24.37
N ALA A 103 -0.40 11.81 24.62
CA ALA A 103 -0.95 12.96 23.92
C ALA A 103 -0.71 12.84 22.41
N PHE A 104 -1.59 13.44 21.62
CA PHE A 104 -1.79 13.27 20.19
C PHE A 104 -0.57 13.30 19.30
N PHE A 105 0.28 14.29 19.52
CA PHE A 105 1.46 14.50 18.71
C PHE A 105 2.64 14.07 19.56
N ASN A 106 3.03 12.84 19.34
CA ASN A 106 4.31 12.40 19.87
C ASN A 106 5.37 13.37 19.36
N LYS A 107 6.23 13.89 20.21
CA LYS A 107 7.34 14.80 19.82
C LYS A 107 8.21 14.17 18.72
N GLU A 108 8.22 12.85 18.59
CA GLU A 108 8.91 12.12 17.54
C GLU A 108 8.20 12.15 16.17
N SER A 109 6.91 12.47 16.10
CA SER A 109 6.15 12.47 14.83
C SER A 109 6.15 13.82 14.12
N ILE A 110 6.42 14.94 14.81
CA ILE A 110 6.61 16.25 14.20
C ILE A 110 8.09 16.61 14.27
N THR A 111 8.79 16.31 13.18
CA THR A 111 10.18 16.77 13.02
C THR A 111 10.16 18.27 12.73
N PRO A 112 10.81 19.11 13.54
CA PRO A 112 10.95 20.53 13.22
C PRO A 112 11.54 20.72 11.83
N GLN A 113 11.16 21.79 11.14
CA GLN A 113 11.58 22.11 9.78
C GLN A 113 11.27 21.03 8.74
N SER A 114 10.24 20.21 9.00
CA SER A 114 9.76 19.17 8.10
C SER A 114 8.25 19.26 7.93
N TRP A 115 7.78 18.96 6.72
CA TRP A 115 6.36 18.87 6.43
C TRP A 115 5.79 17.53 6.90
N SER A 116 4.63 17.58 7.51
CA SER A 116 3.87 16.41 7.96
C SER A 116 2.43 16.52 7.52
N MET A 117 1.80 15.38 7.24
CA MET A 117 0.36 15.30 6.98
C MET A 117 -0.35 14.89 8.27
N ILE A 118 -1.22 15.74 8.78
CA ILE A 118 -1.86 15.57 10.09
C ILE A 118 -3.38 15.79 10.04
N SER A 119 -4.07 15.18 11.01
CA SER A 119 -5.44 15.53 11.38
C SER A 119 -5.45 16.58 12.48
N LEU A 120 -6.34 17.54 12.38
CA LEU A 120 -6.59 18.54 13.42
C LEU A 120 -7.91 18.31 14.16
N ALA A 121 -8.55 17.15 13.96
CA ALA A 121 -9.87 16.83 14.51
C ALA A 121 -9.96 16.95 16.04
N ASN A 122 -8.86 16.69 16.72
CA ASN A 122 -8.81 16.71 18.18
C ASN A 122 -7.98 17.87 18.74
N LEU A 123 -7.66 18.86 17.93
CA LEU A 123 -6.97 20.06 18.36
C LEU A 123 -7.85 20.90 19.28
N ASP A 124 -7.29 21.34 20.41
CA ASP A 124 -7.93 22.33 21.29
C ASP A 124 -7.72 23.74 20.72
N THR A 125 -8.61 24.16 19.84
CA THR A 125 -8.57 25.46 19.18
C THR A 125 -8.79 26.66 20.15
N SER A 126 -9.15 26.40 21.40
CA SER A 126 -9.18 27.43 22.42
C SER A 126 -7.78 27.81 22.92
N LYS A 127 -6.84 26.86 22.84
CA LYS A 127 -5.46 27.02 23.31
C LYS A 127 -4.44 27.26 22.19
N TRP A 128 -4.74 26.78 20.97
CA TRP A 128 -3.88 26.95 19.82
C TRP A 128 -4.68 27.31 18.58
N LYS A 129 -4.21 28.27 17.82
CA LYS A 129 -4.86 28.75 16.60
C LYS A 129 -3.82 29.08 15.55
N PRO A 130 -4.03 28.73 14.25
CA PRO A 130 -3.12 29.10 13.17
C PRO A 130 -2.79 30.58 13.13
N GLU A 131 -3.83 31.44 13.28
CA GLU A 131 -3.71 32.89 13.21
C GLU A 131 -2.84 33.52 14.30
N ASN A 132 -2.48 32.79 15.34
CA ASN A 132 -1.65 33.24 16.46
C ASN A 132 -0.26 32.59 16.53
N ASN A 133 0.13 31.86 15.48
CA ASN A 133 1.36 31.06 15.47
C ASN A 133 2.14 31.27 14.19
N ASP A 134 3.00 32.29 14.16
CA ASP A 134 3.83 32.64 13.00
C ASP A 134 4.85 31.55 12.66
N ASN A 135 5.23 30.68 13.64
CA ASN A 135 6.19 29.60 13.47
C ASN A 135 5.56 28.30 12.91
N ALA A 136 4.27 28.33 12.58
CA ALA A 136 3.57 27.18 12.00
C ALA A 136 2.83 27.58 10.72
N THR A 137 2.94 26.74 9.70
CA THR A 137 2.25 26.94 8.44
C THR A 137 1.43 25.71 8.11
N LEU A 138 0.17 25.92 7.73
CA LEU A 138 -0.77 24.88 7.39
C LEU A 138 -1.37 25.12 6.01
N TYR A 139 -1.53 24.00 5.28
CA TYR A 139 -2.28 23.99 4.01
C TYR A 139 -3.27 22.85 4.03
N TRP A 140 -4.41 23.08 3.39
CA TRP A 140 -5.40 22.05 3.07
C TRP A 140 -5.57 21.92 1.56
N TRP A 141 -6.12 20.82 1.11
CA TRP A 141 -6.38 20.58 -0.31
C TRP A 141 -7.79 20.98 -0.68
N ASN A 142 -7.93 21.79 -1.73
CA ASN A 142 -9.21 22.26 -2.25
C ASN A 142 -9.44 21.71 -3.65
N GLU A 143 -10.19 20.63 -3.76
CA GLU A 143 -10.53 20.00 -5.04
C GLU A 143 -11.45 20.86 -5.92
N LYS A 144 -12.04 21.93 -5.37
CA LYS A 144 -12.86 22.91 -6.14
C LYS A 144 -12.02 23.95 -6.88
N MET A 145 -10.71 23.94 -6.70
CA MET A 145 -9.79 24.81 -7.43
C MET A 145 -9.25 24.08 -8.67
N PRO A 146 -9.13 24.78 -9.82
CA PRO A 146 -8.58 24.16 -11.02
C PRO A 146 -7.15 23.65 -10.81
N VAL A 147 -6.80 22.59 -11.55
CA VAL A 147 -5.44 22.03 -11.53
C VAL A 147 -4.44 23.08 -12.02
N GLY A 148 -3.44 23.37 -11.20
CA GLY A 148 -2.36 24.29 -11.47
C GLY A 148 -1.26 24.07 -10.45
N GLU A 149 -0.06 24.60 -10.70
CA GLU A 149 1.03 24.46 -9.77
C GLU A 149 0.64 25.05 -8.41
N TYR A 150 0.42 24.18 -7.41
CA TYR A 150 0.03 24.51 -6.03
C TYR A 150 -1.31 25.24 -5.81
N TRP A 151 -2.15 25.46 -6.80
CA TRP A 151 -3.41 26.19 -6.62
C TRP A 151 -4.42 25.50 -5.72
N GLN A 152 -4.40 24.18 -5.68
CA GLN A 152 -5.27 23.40 -4.81
C GLN A 152 -4.81 23.41 -3.35
N TYR A 153 -3.54 23.73 -3.08
CA TYR A 153 -3.05 23.92 -1.71
C TYR A 153 -3.42 25.32 -1.21
N GLN A 154 -4.41 25.37 -0.35
CA GLN A 154 -4.90 26.62 0.26
C GLN A 154 -4.34 26.76 1.67
N ARG A 155 -3.78 27.92 2.00
CA ARG A 155 -3.29 28.18 3.34
C ARG A 155 -4.48 28.25 4.31
N LEU A 156 -4.34 27.59 5.47
CA LEU A 156 -5.30 27.66 6.55
C LEU A 156 -5.01 28.91 7.39
N GLU A 157 -5.87 29.91 7.27
CA GLU A 157 -5.67 31.23 7.92
C GLU A 157 -6.30 31.29 9.30
N THR A 158 -7.38 30.57 9.56
CA THR A 158 -8.10 30.67 10.83
C THR A 158 -8.54 29.31 11.37
N ALA A 159 -8.59 29.17 12.70
CA ALA A 159 -9.06 27.97 13.36
C ALA A 159 -10.52 27.60 13.05
N LYS A 160 -11.32 28.58 12.57
CA LYS A 160 -12.72 28.35 12.22
C LYS A 160 -12.88 27.49 10.97
N ASP A 161 -11.87 27.45 10.11
CA ASP A 161 -11.87 26.71 8.86
C ASP A 161 -11.36 25.26 9.03
N ILE A 162 -11.04 24.87 10.27
CA ILE A 162 -10.63 23.49 10.58
C ILE A 162 -11.85 22.57 10.51
N SER A 163 -11.78 21.61 9.58
CA SER A 163 -12.73 20.50 9.46
C SER A 163 -12.14 19.21 10.04
N PRO A 164 -12.87 18.48 10.90
CA PRO A 164 -12.36 17.22 11.47
C PRO A 164 -12.07 16.12 10.45
N MET A 165 -12.68 16.21 9.26
CA MET A 165 -12.54 15.20 8.20
C MET A 165 -11.44 15.53 7.20
N ASN A 166 -10.98 16.79 7.19
CA ASN A 166 -9.93 17.23 6.27
C ASN A 166 -8.56 16.92 6.85
N GLY A 167 -7.65 16.53 5.96
CA GLY A 167 -6.23 16.47 6.26
C GLY A 167 -5.55 17.83 6.05
N TYR A 168 -4.43 18.01 6.70
CA TYR A 168 -3.64 19.23 6.61
C TYR A 168 -2.17 18.92 6.46
N TRP A 169 -1.50 19.65 5.58
CA TRP A 169 -0.07 19.78 5.58
C TRP A 169 0.34 20.76 6.69
N PHE A 170 1.23 20.33 7.53
CA PHE A 170 1.70 21.07 8.69
C PHE A 170 3.22 21.21 8.67
N PHE A 171 3.70 22.42 8.84
CA PHE A 171 5.10 22.74 8.99
C PHE A 171 5.27 23.54 10.29
N ALA A 172 6.28 23.21 11.08
CA ALA A 172 6.71 24.02 12.24
C ALA A 172 8.19 24.31 12.13
N GLU A 173 8.59 25.57 12.38
CA GLU A 173 10.00 25.96 12.41
C GLU A 173 10.73 25.36 13.60
N ASP A 174 10.05 25.33 14.75
CA ASP A 174 10.55 24.79 16.01
C ASP A 174 9.72 23.59 16.49
N SER A 175 10.23 22.91 17.52
CA SER A 175 9.45 21.87 18.20
C SER A 175 8.15 22.45 18.77
N LEU A 176 7.02 22.00 18.25
CA LEU A 176 5.70 22.46 18.65
C LEU A 176 4.92 21.33 19.30
N THR A 177 4.32 21.60 20.46
CA THR A 177 3.35 20.71 21.09
C THR A 177 1.96 21.28 20.89
N LEU A 178 1.14 20.59 20.09
CA LEU A 178 -0.25 20.98 19.86
C LEU A 178 -1.10 20.56 21.07
N PRO A 179 -1.90 21.46 21.64
CA PRO A 179 -2.79 21.13 22.74
C PRO A 179 -3.98 20.33 22.23
N LEU A 180 -4.42 19.35 23.02
CA LEU A 180 -5.50 18.46 22.68
C LEU A 180 -6.75 18.72 23.47
N LEU A 181 -7.88 18.34 22.91
CA LEU A 181 -9.13 18.27 23.65
C LEU A 181 -8.98 17.26 24.81
N SER A 182 -9.44 17.65 25.98
CA SER A 182 -9.49 16.77 27.16
C SER A 182 -10.40 15.54 26.93
N LYS A 183 -11.31 15.64 25.97
CA LYS A 183 -12.20 14.55 25.53
C LYS A 183 -12.03 14.36 24.04
N PRO A 184 -11.29 13.32 23.60
CA PRO A 184 -11.11 13.03 22.17
C PRO A 184 -12.44 12.77 21.45
N VAL A 185 -12.43 12.99 20.12
CA VAL A 185 -13.59 12.73 19.27
C VAL A 185 -14.01 11.26 19.39
N LYS A 186 -15.30 11.03 19.68
CA LYS A 186 -15.89 9.70 19.75
C LYS A 186 -16.43 9.27 18.39
N ALA A 187 -16.30 7.98 18.07
CA ALA A 187 -17.02 7.42 16.94
C ALA A 187 -18.54 7.53 17.15
N LYS A 188 -19.22 8.10 16.17
CA LYS A 188 -20.69 8.22 16.19
C LYS A 188 -21.40 6.95 15.73
N SER A 189 -20.71 6.12 14.97
CA SER A 189 -21.15 4.83 14.43
C SER A 189 -19.94 3.92 14.18
N ASP A 190 -20.19 2.65 13.88
CA ASP A 190 -19.15 1.68 13.48
C ASP A 190 -18.55 1.99 12.07
N THR A 191 -19.06 3.03 11.42
CA THR A 191 -18.65 3.44 10.07
C THR A 191 -18.25 4.91 10.07
N LEU A 192 -17.10 5.19 9.45
CA LEU A 192 -16.61 6.52 9.13
C LEU A 192 -16.82 6.74 7.63
N SER A 193 -17.48 7.83 7.25
CA SER A 193 -17.78 8.15 5.86
C SER A 193 -17.08 9.43 5.44
N PHE A 194 -16.44 9.39 4.25
CA PHE A 194 -15.80 10.52 3.59
C PHE A 194 -16.50 10.82 2.28
N GLU A 195 -16.79 12.08 2.03
CA GLU A 195 -17.20 12.54 0.70
C GLU A 195 -15.96 12.78 -0.14
N LEU A 196 -15.77 11.98 -1.20
CA LEU A 196 -14.69 12.14 -2.17
C LEU A 196 -15.22 12.99 -3.33
N GLU A 197 -14.54 14.09 -3.60
CA GLU A 197 -14.89 15.01 -4.69
C GLU A 197 -13.99 14.73 -5.91
N ASN A 198 -14.55 14.80 -7.12
CA ASN A 198 -13.82 14.79 -8.38
C ASN A 198 -14.27 15.97 -9.23
N ASN A 199 -13.85 17.18 -8.85
CA ASN A 199 -14.16 18.39 -9.60
C ASN A 199 -13.10 18.71 -10.65
N TYR A 200 -11.83 18.44 -10.36
CA TYR A 200 -10.69 18.73 -11.23
C TYR A 200 -9.65 17.61 -11.26
N SER A 201 -9.09 17.23 -10.13
CA SER A 201 -8.00 16.26 -10.06
C SER A 201 -8.43 14.91 -9.49
N GLY A 202 -9.55 14.85 -8.78
CA GLY A 202 -10.03 13.67 -8.07
C GLY A 202 -9.26 13.38 -6.78
N TRP A 203 -8.23 14.18 -6.43
CA TRP A 203 -7.46 14.00 -5.21
C TRP A 203 -8.14 14.66 -4.01
N ASN A 204 -8.22 13.94 -2.90
CA ASN A 204 -8.83 14.39 -1.66
C ASN A 204 -7.85 14.21 -0.51
N LEU A 205 -7.56 15.29 0.24
CA LEU A 205 -6.74 15.26 1.44
C LEU A 205 -7.65 15.11 2.66
N LEU A 206 -7.70 13.92 3.20
CA LEU A 206 -8.60 13.49 4.26
C LEU A 206 -7.83 13.20 5.54
N SER A 207 -8.53 12.98 6.65
CA SER A 207 -7.87 12.62 7.90
C SER A 207 -8.60 11.51 8.66
N ASN A 208 -7.83 10.73 9.43
CA ASN A 208 -8.39 9.95 10.52
C ASN A 208 -8.77 10.90 11.67
N PRO A 209 -10.07 11.14 11.93
CA PRO A 209 -10.48 12.08 12.97
C PRO A 209 -10.34 11.49 14.38
N TYR A 210 -10.06 10.20 14.48
CA TYR A 210 -9.97 9.49 15.75
C TYR A 210 -8.55 9.49 16.31
N SER A 211 -8.47 9.31 17.60
CA SER A 211 -7.22 9.16 18.34
C SER A 211 -6.77 7.70 18.46
N TRP A 212 -7.26 6.84 17.58
CA TRP A 212 -6.83 5.46 17.42
C TRP A 212 -6.68 5.10 15.95
N ASP A 213 -5.94 4.02 15.70
CA ASP A 213 -5.71 3.49 14.36
C ASP A 213 -6.99 2.84 13.82
N ILE A 214 -7.29 3.05 12.54
CA ILE A 214 -8.40 2.40 11.84
C ILE A 214 -7.92 1.66 10.59
N ALA A 215 -8.62 0.60 10.20
CA ALA A 215 -8.28 -0.14 9.00
C ALA A 215 -8.72 0.61 7.74
N ILE A 216 -7.84 0.60 6.74
CA ILE A 216 -8.17 0.92 5.36
C ILE A 216 -7.57 -0.18 4.47
N ASN A 217 -8.41 -1.05 3.92
CA ASN A 217 -8.01 -2.36 3.38
C ASN A 217 -7.39 -2.31 1.98
N GLN A 218 -6.43 -1.43 1.68
CA GLN A 218 -6.05 -1.21 0.28
C GLN A 218 -4.55 -1.32 -0.05
N ALA A 219 -3.63 -1.21 0.92
CA ALA A 219 -2.21 -1.12 0.58
C ALA A 219 -1.52 -2.44 0.24
N GLU A 220 -1.92 -3.56 0.84
CA GLU A 220 -1.37 -4.88 0.48
C GLU A 220 -1.64 -5.23 -0.99
N ALA A 221 -2.74 -4.71 -1.51
CA ALA A 221 -3.18 -4.86 -2.86
C ALA A 221 -2.41 -3.99 -3.88
N PHE A 222 -1.70 -2.94 -3.44
CA PHE A 222 -1.02 -2.04 -4.37
C PHE A 222 0.09 -2.72 -5.16
N MET A 223 0.80 -3.68 -4.58
CA MET A 223 1.83 -4.47 -5.27
C MET A 223 1.25 -5.58 -6.16
N ASP A 224 -0.01 -5.97 -5.98
CA ASP A 224 -0.64 -7.01 -6.78
C ASP A 224 -0.97 -6.47 -8.18
N ALA A 225 -0.43 -7.12 -9.23
CA ALA A 225 -0.66 -6.72 -10.62
C ALA A 225 -2.13 -6.82 -11.07
N GLU A 226 -2.96 -7.59 -10.38
CA GLU A 226 -4.38 -7.77 -10.72
C GLU A 226 -5.31 -6.83 -9.93
N ASN A 227 -4.82 -6.15 -8.90
CA ASN A 227 -5.63 -5.27 -8.06
C ASN A 227 -5.64 -3.84 -8.59
N ALA A 228 -6.85 -3.30 -8.79
CA ALA A 228 -7.12 -1.95 -9.29
C ALA A 228 -7.55 -0.96 -8.20
N GLU A 229 -7.57 -1.38 -6.93
CA GLU A 229 -8.03 -0.48 -5.86
C GLU A 229 -7.06 0.69 -5.65
N GLU A 230 -7.64 1.89 -5.54
CA GLU A 230 -6.91 3.11 -5.22
C GLU A 230 -6.45 3.08 -3.75
N PRO A 231 -5.15 3.20 -3.46
CA PRO A 231 -4.65 3.18 -2.10
C PRO A 231 -4.85 4.52 -1.39
N ALA A 232 -4.92 4.46 -0.06
CA ALA A 232 -4.70 5.64 0.76
C ALA A 232 -3.20 5.92 0.89
N TRP A 233 -2.79 7.16 0.63
CA TRP A 233 -1.41 7.60 0.63
C TRP A 233 -1.11 8.48 1.83
N VAL A 234 -0.15 8.10 2.65
CA VAL A 234 0.37 8.94 3.74
C VAL A 234 1.75 9.48 3.39
N TRP A 235 2.08 10.62 3.96
CA TRP A 235 3.41 11.20 3.85
C TRP A 235 4.33 10.64 4.92
N ASN A 236 5.42 10.04 4.49
CA ASN A 236 6.54 9.66 5.36
C ASN A 236 7.57 10.80 5.37
N ALA A 237 7.59 11.60 6.42
CA ALA A 237 8.49 12.75 6.52
C ALA A 237 9.98 12.35 6.53
N LYS A 238 10.33 11.17 7.06
CA LYS A 238 11.72 10.67 7.07
C LYS A 238 12.16 10.27 5.66
N ALA A 239 11.30 9.56 4.93
CA ALA A 239 11.55 9.17 3.55
C ALA A 239 11.35 10.32 2.55
N ASN A 240 10.73 11.42 2.96
CA ASN A 240 10.33 12.54 2.11
C ASN A 240 9.53 12.08 0.88
N SER A 241 8.60 11.17 1.09
CA SER A 241 7.79 10.54 0.05
C SER A 241 6.46 10.02 0.58
N TYR A 242 5.54 9.78 -0.36
CA TYR A 242 4.31 9.07 -0.05
C TYR A 242 4.53 7.55 0.03
N GLU A 243 3.73 6.92 0.88
CA GLU A 243 3.61 5.47 0.95
C GLU A 243 2.14 5.05 1.05
N PRO A 244 1.75 3.95 0.38
CA PRO A 244 0.41 3.39 0.50
C PRO A 244 0.28 2.64 1.82
N ILE A 245 -0.90 2.73 2.44
CA ILE A 245 -1.14 2.15 3.78
C ILE A 245 -2.38 1.29 3.84
N THR A 246 -2.39 0.32 4.78
CA THR A 246 -3.56 -0.50 5.17
C THR A 246 -4.19 -0.06 6.49
N THR A 247 -3.45 0.72 7.27
CA THR A 247 -3.89 1.21 8.57
C THR A 247 -3.64 2.70 8.65
N LEU A 248 -4.71 3.47 8.80
CA LEU A 248 -4.64 4.90 9.09
C LEU A 248 -4.29 5.09 10.56
N LYS A 249 -3.10 5.57 10.82
CA LYS A 249 -2.67 5.90 12.18
C LYS A 249 -3.56 6.97 12.79
N ALA A 250 -3.65 6.95 14.13
CA ALA A 250 -4.31 8.01 14.88
C ALA A 250 -3.83 9.38 14.41
N ASN A 251 -4.76 10.29 14.16
CA ASN A 251 -4.49 11.70 13.80
C ASN A 251 -3.65 11.93 12.55
N THR A 252 -3.56 10.96 11.68
CA THR A 252 -2.83 11.06 10.42
C THR A 252 -3.76 11.53 9.31
N ALA A 253 -3.25 12.39 8.43
CA ALA A 253 -3.90 12.71 7.16
C ALA A 253 -3.39 11.80 6.04
N PHE A 254 -4.21 11.65 5.01
CA PHE A 254 -3.90 10.82 3.84
C PHE A 254 -4.53 11.41 2.58
N PHE A 255 -3.88 11.19 1.45
CA PHE A 255 -4.49 11.43 0.14
C PHE A 255 -5.21 10.19 -0.36
N MET A 256 -6.35 10.41 -1.02
CA MET A 256 -7.08 9.39 -1.76
C MET A 256 -7.59 9.97 -3.08
N HIS A 257 -7.45 9.19 -4.15
CA HIS A 257 -7.95 9.55 -5.48
C HIS A 257 -9.31 8.91 -5.74
N THR A 258 -10.13 9.60 -6.54
CA THR A 258 -11.38 9.07 -7.06
C THR A 258 -11.62 9.55 -8.48
N GLU A 259 -12.14 8.67 -9.35
CA GLU A 259 -12.52 9.05 -10.72
C GLU A 259 -13.93 9.65 -10.80
N GLU A 260 -14.73 9.51 -9.73
CA GLU A 260 -16.07 10.07 -9.62
C GLU A 260 -16.37 10.55 -8.20
N THR A 261 -17.24 11.53 -8.07
CA THR A 261 -17.72 11.99 -6.76
C THR A 261 -18.52 10.89 -6.09
N ARG A 262 -18.08 10.43 -4.91
CA ARG A 262 -18.68 9.32 -4.17
C ARG A 262 -18.42 9.38 -2.67
N THR A 263 -19.18 8.63 -1.91
CA THR A 263 -18.94 8.42 -0.49
C THR A 263 -18.07 7.18 -0.28
N LEU A 264 -16.93 7.34 0.40
CA LEU A 264 -16.11 6.25 0.90
C LEU A 264 -16.51 5.93 2.34
N SER A 265 -16.89 4.70 2.61
CA SER A 265 -17.23 4.23 3.96
C SER A 265 -16.23 3.19 4.43
N ILE A 266 -15.61 3.43 5.59
CA ILE A 266 -14.64 2.52 6.23
C ILE A 266 -15.05 2.24 7.68
N SER A 267 -14.49 1.17 8.28
CA SER A 267 -14.74 0.87 9.69
C SER A 267 -14.12 1.93 10.59
N SER A 268 -14.87 2.43 11.55
CA SER A 268 -14.38 3.34 12.59
C SER A 268 -13.79 2.60 13.81
N LYS A 269 -13.82 1.26 13.80
CA LYS A 269 -13.33 0.45 14.93
C LYS A 269 -11.82 0.49 15.03
N PRO A 270 -11.26 0.50 16.26
CA PRO A 270 -9.82 0.45 16.44
C PRO A 270 -9.17 -0.80 15.84
N VAL A 271 -8.00 -0.62 15.24
CA VAL A 271 -7.10 -1.70 14.86
C VAL A 271 -5.97 -1.76 15.87
N TYR A 272 -5.90 -2.86 16.58
CA TYR A 272 -4.83 -3.12 17.54
C TYR A 272 -3.67 -3.80 16.82
N GLN A 273 -2.48 -3.22 16.92
CA GLN A 273 -1.28 -3.86 16.41
C GLN A 273 -0.95 -5.05 17.33
N GLU A 274 -1.14 -6.26 16.82
CA GLU A 274 -0.41 -7.40 17.38
C GLU A 274 1.08 -7.16 17.12
N GLN A 275 1.95 -7.40 18.10
CA GLN A 275 3.40 -7.16 18.03
C GLN A 275 4.16 -8.05 17.01
N ASP A 276 3.52 -8.49 15.94
CA ASP A 276 4.09 -9.41 14.95
C ASP A 276 4.13 -8.74 13.56
N SER A 277 5.02 -7.74 13.44
CA SER A 277 5.26 -7.01 12.18
C SER A 277 5.96 -7.85 11.08
N THR A 278 6.36 -9.09 11.37
CA THR A 278 7.08 -9.95 10.42
C THR A 278 6.18 -10.68 9.42
N LYS A 279 4.90 -10.88 9.72
CA LYS A 279 3.97 -11.65 8.87
C LYS A 279 3.38 -10.88 7.68
N ILE A 280 3.40 -9.54 7.73
CA ILE A 280 2.79 -8.69 6.68
C ILE A 280 3.64 -8.68 5.40
N LEU A 281 4.96 -8.68 5.53
CA LEU A 281 5.88 -8.66 4.39
C LEU A 281 5.95 -10.00 3.63
N GLU A 282 5.72 -11.12 4.28
CA GLU A 282 5.77 -12.44 3.65
C GLU A 282 4.56 -12.74 2.74
N LYS A 283 3.41 -12.14 3.01
CA LYS A 283 2.18 -12.35 2.20
C LYS A 283 2.23 -11.68 0.83
N ALA A 284 2.86 -10.51 0.74
CA ALA A 284 2.98 -9.76 -0.51
C ALA A 284 3.91 -10.43 -1.54
N GLN A 285 4.77 -11.36 -1.12
CA GLN A 285 5.69 -12.07 -2.02
C GLN A 285 5.08 -13.31 -2.70
N LYS A 286 3.85 -13.71 -2.37
CA LYS A 286 3.26 -15.00 -2.83
C LYS A 286 2.52 -14.96 -4.16
N THR A 287 2.30 -13.81 -4.78
CA THR A 287 1.50 -13.68 -6.01
C THR A 287 2.31 -13.51 -7.29
N PHE A 288 3.49 -14.13 -7.38
CA PHE A 288 4.15 -14.29 -8.67
C PHE A 288 3.53 -15.48 -9.41
N SER A 289 2.55 -15.23 -10.27
CA SER A 289 2.17 -16.22 -11.27
C SER A 289 3.12 -16.10 -12.48
N LYS A 290 3.23 -17.15 -13.26
CA LYS A 290 4.11 -17.18 -14.44
C LYS A 290 3.74 -16.13 -15.49
N ASP A 291 2.50 -15.67 -15.48
CA ASP A 291 1.92 -14.79 -16.49
C ASP A 291 1.56 -13.39 -15.92
N SER A 292 1.61 -13.19 -14.60
CA SER A 292 1.34 -11.91 -13.94
C SER A 292 2.43 -11.60 -12.91
N TRP A 293 3.00 -10.39 -12.99
CA TRP A 293 4.07 -9.96 -12.12
C TRP A 293 4.10 -8.44 -11.95
N SER A 294 4.70 -7.99 -10.86
CA SER A 294 4.97 -6.58 -10.62
C SER A 294 6.38 -6.36 -10.10
N LEU A 295 6.94 -5.20 -10.41
CA LEU A 295 8.22 -4.71 -9.94
C LEU A 295 8.02 -3.35 -9.26
N ARG A 296 8.79 -3.09 -8.23
CA ARG A 296 8.80 -1.79 -7.57
C ARG A 296 10.01 -0.96 -8.02
N LEU A 297 9.75 0.22 -8.55
CA LEU A 297 10.75 1.19 -8.92
C LEU A 297 10.99 2.15 -7.76
N LYS A 298 12.24 2.40 -7.45
CA LYS A 298 12.66 3.31 -6.38
C LYS A 298 13.62 4.35 -6.93
N LEU A 299 13.44 5.60 -6.53
CA LEU A 299 14.36 6.69 -6.78
C LEU A 299 14.72 7.30 -5.43
N MET A 300 15.96 7.12 -5.00
CA MET A 300 16.43 7.46 -3.65
C MET A 300 17.59 8.46 -3.75
N ASP A 301 17.82 9.19 -2.66
CA ASP A 301 19.03 10.00 -2.52
C ASP A 301 20.31 9.13 -2.47
N SER A 302 21.47 9.76 -2.46
CA SER A 302 22.76 9.06 -2.43
C SER A 302 22.92 8.16 -1.20
N ASP A 303 22.30 8.53 -0.09
CA ASP A 303 22.40 7.84 1.20
C ASP A 303 21.29 6.79 1.39
N GLU A 304 20.36 6.67 0.44
CA GLU A 304 19.20 5.78 0.46
C GLU A 304 18.23 6.00 1.64
N LYS A 305 18.25 7.18 2.24
CA LYS A 305 17.41 7.54 3.38
C LYS A 305 16.09 8.18 2.99
N SER A 306 16.09 8.89 1.87
CA SER A 306 14.89 9.54 1.36
C SER A 306 14.73 9.31 -0.13
N GLY A 307 13.49 9.36 -0.62
CA GLY A 307 13.23 9.20 -2.04
C GLY A 307 11.83 8.65 -2.32
N ASP A 308 11.48 8.66 -3.57
CA ASP A 308 10.21 8.17 -4.07
C ASP A 308 10.31 6.66 -4.35
N THR A 309 9.76 5.86 -3.47
CA THR A 309 9.99 4.41 -3.44
C THR A 309 8.77 3.55 -3.76
N TRP A 310 7.60 4.17 -3.96
CA TRP A 310 6.35 3.44 -4.23
C TRP A 310 5.85 3.71 -5.65
N ASN A 311 6.55 3.12 -6.61
CA ASN A 311 6.16 3.14 -8.01
C ASN A 311 6.17 1.70 -8.53
N VAL A 312 5.08 1.26 -9.14
CA VAL A 312 4.88 -0.12 -9.54
C VAL A 312 4.68 -0.22 -11.06
N ILE A 313 5.41 -1.11 -11.67
CA ILE A 313 5.18 -1.54 -13.05
C ILE A 313 4.95 -3.04 -13.08
N GLY A 314 4.32 -3.55 -14.12
CA GLY A 314 4.10 -4.98 -14.20
C GLY A 314 3.27 -5.42 -15.40
N VAL A 315 2.90 -6.70 -15.34
CA VAL A 315 2.02 -7.37 -16.32
C VAL A 315 0.91 -8.09 -15.58
N GLY A 316 -0.30 -7.97 -16.08
CA GLY A 316 -1.49 -8.61 -15.51
C GLY A 316 -2.48 -9.07 -16.58
N SER A 317 -3.60 -9.64 -16.16
CA SER A 317 -4.68 -10.05 -17.06
C SER A 317 -5.33 -8.89 -17.81
N ARG A 318 -5.21 -7.67 -17.25
CA ARG A 318 -5.71 -6.42 -17.83
C ARG A 318 -4.74 -5.28 -17.56
N SER A 319 -4.80 -4.23 -18.36
CA SER A 319 -4.06 -2.99 -18.10
C SER A 319 -4.67 -2.24 -16.92
N LEU A 320 -3.81 -1.79 -15.98
CA LEU A 320 -4.21 -1.00 -14.82
C LEU A 320 -3.32 0.23 -14.69
N ALA A 321 -3.92 1.33 -14.29
CA ALA A 321 -3.22 2.58 -13.99
C ALA A 321 -3.77 3.17 -12.69
N ILE A 322 -2.87 3.51 -11.77
CA ILE A 322 -3.20 4.24 -10.55
C ILE A 322 -2.41 5.53 -10.55
N GLU A 323 -3.09 6.64 -10.36
CA GLU A 323 -2.46 7.95 -10.36
C GLU A 323 -1.53 8.14 -9.17
N LYS A 324 -0.54 9.01 -9.37
CA LYS A 324 0.38 9.41 -8.32
C LYS A 324 -0.23 10.56 -7.51
N PRO A 325 -0.08 10.56 -6.16
CA PRO A 325 -0.49 11.69 -5.34
C PRO A 325 0.11 13.00 -5.82
N PRO A 326 -0.55 14.14 -5.56
CA PRO A 326 0.02 15.45 -5.80
C PRO A 326 1.40 15.58 -5.17
N VAL A 327 2.30 16.34 -5.80
CA VAL A 327 3.65 16.52 -5.28
C VAL A 327 3.59 17.00 -3.83
N GLY A 328 4.28 16.29 -2.95
CA GLY A 328 4.33 16.61 -1.52
C GLY A 328 5.10 17.90 -1.25
N MET A 329 4.75 18.57 -0.15
CA MET A 329 5.42 19.79 0.26
C MET A 329 6.91 19.54 0.45
N ASN A 330 7.75 20.25 -0.32
CA ASN A 330 9.22 20.10 -0.34
C ASN A 330 9.70 18.65 -0.68
N GLN A 331 8.97 17.92 -1.51
CA GLN A 331 9.38 16.60 -1.99
C GLN A 331 10.67 16.73 -2.80
N LYS A 332 11.72 15.96 -2.41
CA LYS A 332 13.06 16.08 -3.01
C LYS A 332 13.19 15.33 -4.33
N LEU A 333 12.61 14.16 -4.41
CA LEU A 333 12.70 13.28 -5.57
C LEU A 333 11.30 12.82 -5.97
N THR A 334 11.06 12.77 -7.27
CA THR A 334 9.82 12.26 -7.85
C THR A 334 10.14 11.28 -8.96
N LEU A 335 9.51 10.11 -8.90
CA LEU A 335 9.52 9.08 -9.93
C LEU A 335 8.08 8.74 -10.27
N ALA A 336 7.74 8.68 -11.53
CA ALA A 336 6.43 8.24 -11.97
C ALA A 336 6.52 7.56 -13.34
N THR A 337 5.57 6.68 -13.65
CA THR A 337 5.31 6.29 -15.04
C THR A 337 4.38 7.32 -15.68
N GLN A 338 4.64 7.62 -16.96
CA GLN A 338 3.80 8.55 -17.72
C GLN A 338 2.63 7.78 -18.35
N GLY A 339 1.41 8.19 -18.01
CA GLY A 339 0.18 7.78 -18.68
C GLY A 339 -0.30 8.82 -19.67
N ASN A 340 -1.54 8.72 -20.12
CA ASN A 340 -2.20 9.71 -20.98
C ASN A 340 -2.40 11.04 -20.22
N HIS A 341 -1.42 11.93 -20.27
CA HIS A 341 -1.39 13.24 -19.59
C HIS A 341 -1.38 13.20 -18.04
N ARG A 342 -1.11 12.04 -17.44
CA ARG A 342 -1.09 11.85 -15.96
C ARG A 342 0.19 11.14 -15.54
N LEU A 343 0.63 11.41 -14.32
CA LEU A 343 1.71 10.69 -13.66
C LEU A 343 1.11 9.53 -12.86
N LEU A 344 1.66 8.34 -13.05
CA LEU A 344 1.15 7.12 -12.44
C LEU A 344 2.13 6.58 -11.41
N ALA A 345 1.61 6.21 -10.26
CA ALA A 345 2.32 5.42 -9.25
C ALA A 345 2.29 3.92 -9.58
N LYS A 346 1.28 3.45 -10.33
CA LYS A 346 1.19 2.07 -10.79
C LYS A 346 0.79 2.02 -12.26
N SER A 347 1.52 1.22 -13.03
CA SER A 347 1.26 0.99 -14.45
C SER A 347 1.46 -0.48 -14.79
N ILE A 348 0.35 -1.21 -14.91
CA ILE A 348 0.33 -2.62 -15.30
C ILE A 348 -0.07 -2.72 -16.76
N LYS A 349 0.70 -3.44 -17.53
CA LYS A 349 0.43 -3.78 -18.92
C LYS A 349 -0.39 -5.05 -19.00
N GLN A 350 -1.28 -5.15 -19.98
CA GLN A 350 -1.92 -6.42 -20.26
C GLN A 350 -0.93 -7.42 -20.86
N ILE A 351 -1.09 -8.69 -20.55
CA ILE A 351 -0.30 -9.77 -21.15
C ILE A 351 -0.30 -9.63 -22.67
N GLY A 352 0.89 -9.59 -23.27
CA GLY A 352 1.09 -9.43 -24.74
C GLY A 352 1.31 -8.02 -25.20
N GLU A 353 1.12 -7.01 -24.38
CA GLU A 353 1.53 -5.65 -24.71
C GLU A 353 3.07 -5.49 -24.69
N SER A 354 3.55 -4.43 -25.30
CA SER A 354 4.97 -4.07 -25.23
C SER A 354 5.38 -3.71 -23.83
N LEU A 355 6.42 -4.36 -23.28
CA LEU A 355 6.93 -4.13 -21.93
C LEU A 355 7.83 -2.90 -21.90
N VAL A 356 7.25 -1.75 -22.21
CA VAL A 356 7.92 -0.45 -22.28
C VAL A 356 7.13 0.55 -21.43
N TRP A 357 7.83 1.21 -20.52
CA TRP A 357 7.26 2.27 -19.66
C TRP A 357 8.05 3.56 -19.87
N ASN A 358 7.35 4.65 -20.13
CA ASN A 358 7.91 5.98 -20.09
C ASN A 358 7.96 6.45 -18.64
N LEU A 359 9.10 6.88 -18.17
CA LEU A 359 9.33 7.34 -16.82
C LEU A 359 9.59 8.85 -16.82
N SER A 360 9.09 9.51 -15.78
CA SER A 360 9.46 10.87 -15.41
C SER A 360 10.28 10.83 -14.12
N LEU A 361 11.48 11.37 -14.13
CA LEU A 361 12.37 11.46 -12.98
C LEU A 361 12.72 12.92 -12.74
N GLN A 362 12.56 13.38 -11.50
CA GLN A 362 12.82 14.77 -11.14
C GLN A 362 13.46 14.86 -9.76
N ALA A 363 14.31 15.86 -9.57
CA ALA A 363 14.81 16.29 -8.28
C ALA A 363 14.45 17.76 -8.08
N ASN A 364 14.14 18.19 -6.86
CA ASN A 364 13.88 19.61 -6.58
C ASN A 364 15.14 20.49 -6.70
N VAL A 365 16.32 19.88 -6.50
CA VAL A 365 17.64 20.47 -6.72
C VAL A 365 18.53 19.49 -7.47
N ALA A 366 19.53 19.99 -8.17
CA ALA A 366 20.47 19.12 -8.89
C ALA A 366 21.22 18.21 -7.89
N GLN A 367 21.11 16.90 -8.11
CA GLN A 367 21.73 15.89 -7.27
C GLN A 367 21.94 14.56 -7.99
N THR A 368 22.81 13.73 -7.43
CA THR A 368 22.90 12.32 -7.83
C THR A 368 21.89 11.52 -7.03
N ALA A 369 21.01 10.79 -7.75
CA ALA A 369 20.01 9.90 -7.17
C ALA A 369 20.33 8.44 -7.54
N LYS A 370 19.86 7.51 -6.74
CA LYS A 370 19.97 6.06 -6.98
C LYS A 370 18.62 5.52 -7.47
N PHE A 371 18.63 4.97 -8.66
CA PHE A 371 17.49 4.27 -9.24
C PHE A 371 17.63 2.78 -9.03
N LYS A 372 16.59 2.12 -8.51
CA LYS A 372 16.58 0.67 -8.24
C LYS A 372 15.28 0.04 -8.71
N ILE A 373 15.37 -1.21 -9.21
CA ILE A 373 14.22 -2.04 -9.56
C ILE A 373 14.19 -3.23 -8.60
N GLU A 374 13.24 -3.23 -7.66
CA GLU A 374 13.06 -4.30 -6.68
C GLU A 374 12.15 -5.39 -7.24
N GLY A 375 12.50 -6.66 -7.02
CA GLY A 375 11.82 -7.83 -7.58
C GLY A 375 12.34 -8.25 -8.96
N LEU A 376 13.33 -7.54 -9.52
CA LEU A 376 13.89 -7.80 -10.84
C LEU A 376 14.56 -9.19 -10.94
N ASN A 377 15.21 -9.67 -9.88
CA ASN A 377 15.92 -10.95 -9.90
C ASN A 377 15.05 -12.11 -10.38
N LYS A 378 13.77 -12.13 -10.02
CA LYS A 378 12.83 -13.18 -10.49
C LYS A 378 12.62 -13.16 -12.01
N LEU A 379 12.64 -11.98 -12.64
CA LEU A 379 12.56 -11.87 -14.10
C LEU A 379 13.90 -12.19 -14.77
N LEU A 380 15.03 -11.82 -14.14
CA LEU A 380 16.37 -12.19 -14.63
C LEU A 380 16.54 -13.72 -14.66
N GLU A 381 16.07 -14.43 -13.64
CA GLU A 381 16.04 -15.89 -13.60
C GLU A 381 15.17 -16.51 -14.71
N GLN A 382 14.13 -15.81 -15.11
CA GLN A 382 13.27 -16.22 -16.24
C GLN A 382 13.86 -15.85 -17.61
N GLY A 383 15.05 -15.29 -17.65
CA GLY A 383 15.75 -14.93 -18.88
C GLY A 383 15.35 -13.58 -19.47
N TYR A 384 14.85 -12.66 -18.66
CA TYR A 384 14.62 -11.27 -19.05
C TYR A 384 15.80 -10.37 -18.64
N ILE A 385 15.88 -9.19 -19.20
CA ILE A 385 16.76 -8.08 -18.79
C ILE A 385 15.96 -6.79 -18.79
N ALA A 386 16.37 -5.84 -17.98
CA ALA A 386 15.85 -4.49 -18.01
C ALA A 386 16.85 -3.55 -18.72
N LYS A 387 16.35 -2.61 -19.48
CA LYS A 387 17.12 -1.55 -20.13
C LYS A 387 16.50 -0.19 -19.82
N LEU A 388 17.31 0.73 -19.32
CA LEU A 388 16.92 2.11 -19.08
C LEU A 388 17.58 3.00 -20.13
N LEU A 389 16.77 3.63 -20.97
CA LEU A 389 17.21 4.66 -21.91
C LEU A 389 16.98 6.03 -21.25
N ILE A 390 18.06 6.76 -20.99
CA ILE A 390 18.03 8.10 -20.40
C ILE A 390 19.16 8.94 -20.99
N ASP A 391 18.91 10.21 -21.30
CA ASP A 391 19.88 11.15 -21.90
C ASP A 391 20.58 10.55 -23.16
N GLY A 392 19.83 9.81 -23.97
CA GLY A 392 20.36 9.15 -25.19
C GLY A 392 21.25 7.93 -24.93
N LYS A 393 21.46 7.54 -23.69
CA LYS A 393 22.27 6.37 -23.28
C LYS A 393 21.38 5.23 -22.86
N THR A 394 21.75 4.01 -23.26
CA THR A 394 21.09 2.79 -22.78
C THR A 394 21.94 2.15 -21.67
N ILE A 395 21.34 1.98 -20.51
CA ILE A 395 21.91 1.28 -19.35
C ILE A 395 21.23 -0.08 -19.25
N THR A 396 22.00 -1.15 -19.36
CA THR A 396 21.47 -2.51 -19.10
C THR A 396 21.47 -2.76 -17.60
N ILE A 397 20.35 -3.27 -17.10
CA ILE A 397 20.14 -3.59 -15.68
C ILE A 397 19.97 -5.11 -15.57
N ASP A 398 20.98 -5.78 -15.05
CA ASP A 398 21.08 -7.22 -14.91
C ASP A 398 21.22 -7.68 -13.45
N SER A 399 21.01 -6.78 -12.52
CA SER A 399 20.94 -7.02 -11.08
C SER A 399 19.95 -6.07 -10.40
N GLU A 400 19.67 -6.28 -9.13
CA GLU A 400 18.91 -5.32 -8.30
C GLU A 400 19.77 -4.21 -7.68
N ASP A 401 21.01 -4.07 -8.12
CA ASP A 401 21.87 -2.99 -7.67
C ASP A 401 21.37 -1.62 -8.11
N ALA A 402 21.59 -0.63 -7.28
CA ALA A 402 21.16 0.72 -7.60
C ALA A 402 22.06 1.38 -8.65
N ILE A 403 21.44 2.09 -9.58
CA ILE A 403 22.12 2.84 -10.64
C ILE A 403 22.14 4.32 -10.25
N ALA A 404 23.33 4.94 -10.31
CA ALA A 404 23.48 6.37 -10.08
C ALA A 404 23.01 7.18 -11.30
N LEU A 405 22.09 8.12 -11.08
CA LEU A 405 21.55 9.04 -12.08
C LEU A 405 21.75 10.48 -11.63
N ASN A 406 22.27 11.33 -12.53
CA ASN A 406 22.36 12.77 -12.28
C ASN A 406 21.05 13.44 -12.68
N LEU A 407 20.32 13.95 -11.70
CA LEU A 407 19.04 14.63 -11.88
C LEU A 407 19.18 16.13 -11.64
N THR A 408 18.26 16.88 -12.22
CA THR A 408 18.15 18.33 -12.09
C THR A 408 16.74 18.70 -11.67
N ALA A 409 16.47 19.97 -11.42
CA ALA A 409 15.14 20.48 -11.13
C ALA A 409 14.14 20.27 -12.28
N SER A 410 14.64 20.16 -13.52
CA SER A 410 13.80 19.81 -14.67
C SER A 410 13.55 18.31 -14.72
N ALA A 411 12.32 17.92 -15.00
CA ALA A 411 11.96 16.52 -15.18
C ALA A 411 12.75 15.90 -16.35
N LYS A 412 13.34 14.73 -16.11
CA LYS A 412 13.98 13.92 -17.15
C LYS A 412 13.06 12.79 -17.56
N ASN A 413 12.91 12.65 -18.88
CA ASN A 413 12.20 11.52 -19.45
C ASN A 413 13.19 10.35 -19.64
N ALA A 414 12.77 9.16 -19.23
CA ALA A 414 13.48 7.92 -19.46
C ALA A 414 12.51 6.85 -19.97
N ILE A 415 13.07 5.85 -20.65
CA ILE A 415 12.30 4.70 -21.12
C ILE A 415 12.86 3.46 -20.44
N LEU A 416 12.02 2.78 -19.66
CA LEU A 416 12.34 1.48 -19.10
C LEU A 416 11.72 0.39 -19.98
N LYS A 417 12.56 -0.52 -20.45
CA LYS A 417 12.15 -1.66 -21.27
C LYS A 417 12.55 -2.96 -20.61
N ILE A 418 11.61 -3.88 -20.48
CA ILE A 418 11.86 -5.26 -20.07
C ILE A 418 11.81 -6.13 -21.34
N GLU A 419 12.87 -6.85 -21.61
CA GLU A 419 12.94 -7.69 -22.81
C GLU A 419 13.62 -9.03 -22.50
N PRO A 420 13.34 -10.10 -23.26
CA PRO A 420 14.07 -11.33 -23.12
C PRO A 420 15.58 -11.08 -23.28
N LYS A 421 16.38 -11.65 -22.40
CA LYS A 421 17.85 -11.62 -22.52
C LYS A 421 18.24 -12.31 -23.82
N ALA A 422 18.89 -11.58 -24.72
CA ALA A 422 19.43 -12.19 -25.93
C ALA A 422 20.45 -13.26 -25.50
N THR A 423 20.06 -14.50 -25.56
CA THR A 423 21.00 -15.61 -25.47
C THR A 423 21.89 -15.52 -26.72
N LEU A 424 23.20 -15.45 -26.54
CA LEU A 424 24.19 -15.56 -27.62
C LEU A 424 24.24 -17.01 -28.19
N VAL A 425 23.08 -17.66 -28.25
CA VAL A 425 22.93 -18.96 -28.90
C VAL A 425 22.49 -18.65 -30.32
N SER A 426 23.18 -19.16 -31.31
CA SER A 426 22.77 -19.08 -32.69
C SER A 426 21.30 -19.36 -32.83
N PRO A 427 20.47 -18.46 -33.38
CA PRO A 427 19.04 -18.63 -33.42
C PRO A 427 18.74 -19.95 -34.13
N GLY A 428 18.05 -20.84 -33.43
CA GLY A 428 17.61 -22.08 -34.05
C GLY A 428 16.66 -21.72 -35.19
N LYS A 429 17.02 -22.05 -36.42
CA LYS A 429 16.20 -21.71 -37.59
C LYS A 429 14.79 -22.29 -37.38
N ILE A 430 13.79 -21.42 -37.41
CA ILE A 430 12.39 -21.81 -37.49
C ILE A 430 12.22 -22.58 -38.81
N GLN A 431 11.95 -23.88 -38.72
CA GLN A 431 11.75 -24.72 -39.87
C GLN A 431 10.29 -25.23 -39.91
N ASN A 432 9.85 -25.66 -41.09
CA ASN A 432 8.53 -26.32 -41.28
C ASN A 432 7.35 -25.56 -40.65
N LEU A 433 7.35 -24.22 -40.75
CA LEU A 433 6.21 -23.44 -40.28
C LEU A 433 4.98 -23.77 -41.09
N ARG A 434 3.98 -24.29 -40.41
CA ARG A 434 2.66 -24.69 -40.99
C ARG A 434 1.57 -24.04 -40.19
N PHE A 435 0.45 -23.76 -40.81
CA PHE A 435 -0.74 -23.26 -40.17
C PHE A 435 -1.98 -23.84 -40.84
N ALA A 436 -3.03 -24.05 -40.06
CA ALA A 436 -4.33 -24.53 -40.54
C ALA A 436 -5.43 -23.87 -39.68
N LYS A 437 -6.48 -23.37 -40.35
CA LYS A 437 -7.69 -22.91 -39.67
C LYS A 437 -8.63 -24.11 -39.47
N ILE A 438 -8.99 -24.39 -38.20
CA ILE A 438 -9.92 -25.47 -37.83
C ILE A 438 -11.04 -24.83 -36.99
N GLY A 439 -12.18 -24.61 -37.63
CA GLY A 439 -13.27 -23.87 -37.00
C GLY A 439 -12.91 -22.43 -36.69
N GLN A 440 -12.98 -22.04 -35.42
CA GLN A 440 -12.60 -20.70 -34.96
C GLN A 440 -11.17 -20.63 -34.42
N GLN A 441 -10.36 -21.66 -34.61
CA GLN A 441 -8.97 -21.68 -34.16
C GLN A 441 -8.01 -21.77 -35.32
N LEU A 442 -6.91 -21.03 -35.23
CA LEU A 442 -5.73 -21.12 -36.08
C LEU A 442 -4.69 -21.97 -35.36
N GLN A 443 -4.44 -23.16 -35.86
CA GLN A 443 -3.37 -24.04 -35.44
C GLN A 443 -2.08 -23.62 -36.15
N VAL A 444 -1.01 -23.35 -35.39
CA VAL A 444 0.30 -22.98 -35.93
C VAL A 444 1.32 -23.97 -35.40
N SER A 445 2.04 -24.65 -36.27
CA SER A 445 3.12 -25.55 -35.89
C SER A 445 4.44 -25.19 -36.58
N PHE A 446 5.55 -25.42 -35.90
CA PHE A 446 6.89 -25.22 -36.45
C PHE A 446 7.88 -26.13 -35.74
N THR A 447 9.00 -26.41 -36.39
CA THR A 447 10.09 -27.24 -35.86
C THR A 447 11.28 -26.36 -35.46
N ARG A 448 11.90 -26.67 -34.32
CA ARG A 448 13.15 -26.08 -33.87
C ARG A 448 14.23 -27.13 -33.65
N ASN A 449 15.46 -26.78 -34.01
CA ASN A 449 16.60 -27.67 -33.82
C ASN A 449 17.37 -27.40 -32.51
N ASN A 450 16.94 -26.39 -31.71
CA ASN A 450 17.62 -25.94 -30.51
C ASN A 450 16.80 -26.21 -29.23
N SER A 451 17.47 -26.60 -28.15
CA SER A 451 16.88 -26.90 -26.82
C SER A 451 17.03 -25.75 -25.81
N ASP A 452 17.30 -24.52 -26.29
CA ASP A 452 17.56 -23.35 -25.45
C ASP A 452 16.37 -22.87 -24.61
N GLY A 453 15.20 -23.48 -24.78
CA GLY A 453 13.99 -23.15 -24.03
C GLY A 453 13.45 -21.75 -24.32
N ALA A 454 13.79 -21.15 -25.48
CA ALA A 454 13.31 -19.82 -25.83
C ALA A 454 11.79 -19.80 -25.95
N PHE A 455 11.20 -18.68 -25.60
CA PHE A 455 9.75 -18.46 -25.75
C PHE A 455 9.40 -18.22 -27.22
N ALA A 456 8.29 -18.79 -27.64
CA ALA A 456 7.66 -18.49 -28.92
C ALA A 456 6.40 -17.66 -28.70
N THR A 457 6.31 -16.55 -29.41
CA THR A 457 5.11 -15.71 -29.46
C THR A 457 4.50 -15.84 -30.85
N VAL A 458 3.25 -16.26 -30.92
CA VAL A 458 2.47 -16.30 -32.16
C VAL A 458 1.40 -15.22 -32.08
N ARG A 459 1.37 -14.29 -33.04
CA ARG A 459 0.42 -13.18 -33.08
C ARG A 459 -0.37 -13.21 -34.39
N LEU A 460 -1.67 -13.00 -34.30
CA LEU A 460 -2.50 -12.67 -35.46
C LEU A 460 -2.77 -11.17 -35.44
N MET A 461 -2.46 -10.52 -36.55
CA MET A 461 -2.60 -9.06 -36.72
C MET A 461 -3.54 -8.78 -37.89
N ASP A 462 -4.24 -7.65 -37.85
CA ASP A 462 -4.99 -7.13 -38.98
C ASP A 462 -4.07 -6.51 -40.07
N SER A 463 -4.66 -6.02 -41.14
CA SER A 463 -3.94 -5.39 -42.26
C SER A 463 -3.21 -4.10 -41.86
N GLN A 464 -3.53 -3.50 -40.71
CA GLN A 464 -2.88 -2.32 -40.15
C GLN A 464 -1.78 -2.64 -39.14
N GLY A 465 -1.54 -3.95 -38.88
CA GLY A 465 -0.53 -4.42 -37.92
C GLY A 465 -0.98 -4.42 -36.46
N LYS A 466 -2.27 -4.16 -36.19
CA LYS A 466 -2.85 -4.26 -34.85
C LYS A 466 -3.01 -5.74 -34.46
N THR A 467 -2.50 -6.12 -33.31
CA THR A 467 -2.63 -7.48 -32.78
C THR A 467 -4.09 -7.74 -32.38
N LEU A 468 -4.68 -8.79 -32.96
CA LEU A 468 -6.05 -9.23 -32.68
C LEU A 468 -6.09 -10.32 -31.60
N THR A 469 -5.16 -11.26 -31.69
CA THR A 469 -4.97 -12.34 -30.70
C THR A 469 -3.53 -12.80 -30.72
N PHE A 470 -3.05 -13.39 -29.61
CA PHE A 470 -1.71 -13.96 -29.55
C PHE A 470 -1.66 -15.08 -28.53
N THR A 471 -0.63 -15.92 -28.65
CA THR A 471 -0.23 -16.88 -27.63
C THR A 471 1.28 -16.82 -27.42
N HIS A 472 1.70 -17.02 -26.17
CA HIS A 472 3.10 -16.98 -25.77
C HIS A 472 3.38 -18.20 -24.91
N LYS A 473 4.25 -19.09 -25.37
CA LYS A 473 4.62 -20.33 -24.68
C LYS A 473 6.09 -20.64 -24.87
N ARG A 474 6.66 -21.39 -23.94
CA ARG A 474 8.01 -21.92 -24.07
C ARG A 474 8.06 -22.91 -25.24
N SER A 475 8.98 -22.73 -26.18
CA SER A 475 9.22 -23.66 -27.27
C SER A 475 10.30 -24.66 -26.88
N THR A 476 10.15 -25.89 -27.34
CA THR A 476 11.09 -26.99 -27.12
C THR A 476 11.82 -27.33 -28.42
N SER A 477 12.90 -28.09 -28.33
CA SER A 477 13.50 -28.73 -29.51
C SER A 477 12.49 -29.72 -30.11
N GLY A 478 12.42 -29.78 -31.42
CA GLY A 478 11.45 -30.57 -32.16
C GLY A 478 10.22 -29.75 -32.55
N GLU A 479 9.08 -30.45 -32.71
CA GLU A 479 7.84 -29.84 -33.16
C GLU A 479 7.14 -29.09 -32.02
N ASN A 480 6.69 -27.88 -32.31
CA ASN A 480 5.91 -27.01 -31.42
C ASN A 480 4.59 -26.66 -32.05
N SER A 481 3.50 -26.72 -31.30
CA SER A 481 2.16 -26.40 -31.77
C SER A 481 1.45 -25.42 -30.86
N PHE A 482 0.78 -24.43 -31.46
CA PHE A 482 0.06 -23.35 -30.83
C PHE A 482 -1.32 -23.18 -31.43
N ALA A 483 -2.32 -22.89 -30.61
CA ALA A 483 -3.65 -22.54 -31.06
C ALA A 483 -3.93 -21.07 -30.71
N LEU A 484 -4.52 -20.33 -31.65
CA LEU A 484 -5.03 -18.98 -31.45
C LEU A 484 -6.50 -18.93 -31.86
N ASP A 485 -7.30 -18.19 -31.10
CA ASP A 485 -8.68 -17.93 -31.50
C ASP A 485 -8.69 -16.88 -32.62
N VAL A 486 -9.43 -17.19 -33.69
CA VAL A 486 -9.54 -16.31 -34.85
C VAL A 486 -10.85 -15.53 -34.77
N PRO A 487 -10.82 -14.18 -34.89
CA PRO A 487 -12.05 -13.40 -34.95
C PRO A 487 -12.95 -13.88 -36.11
N GLN A 488 -14.26 -13.75 -35.96
CA GLN A 488 -15.23 -14.12 -37.01
C GLN A 488 -15.23 -13.19 -38.23
N ALA A 489 -14.20 -12.36 -38.38
CA ALA A 489 -14.07 -11.46 -39.51
C ALA A 489 -13.38 -12.15 -40.70
N SER A 490 -13.89 -11.91 -41.92
CA SER A 490 -13.20 -12.26 -43.17
C SER A 490 -12.29 -11.09 -43.57
N GLY A 491 -11.08 -11.38 -44.07
CA GLY A 491 -10.16 -10.36 -44.53
C GLY A 491 -8.71 -10.81 -44.59
N SER A 492 -7.82 -9.86 -44.83
CA SER A 492 -6.38 -10.08 -44.87
C SER A 492 -5.80 -9.88 -43.46
N PHE A 493 -5.04 -10.84 -43.00
CA PHE A 493 -4.39 -10.85 -41.68
C PHE A 493 -2.89 -11.15 -41.85
N PHE A 494 -2.12 -10.90 -40.82
CA PHE A 494 -0.72 -11.29 -40.74
C PHE A 494 -0.50 -12.18 -39.53
N LEU A 495 0.08 -13.36 -39.74
CA LEU A 495 0.58 -14.23 -38.68
C LEU A 495 2.04 -13.88 -38.43
N ASN A 496 2.38 -13.40 -37.25
CA ASN A 496 3.74 -13.17 -36.84
C ASN A 496 4.16 -14.21 -35.80
N LEU A 497 5.21 -14.98 -36.11
CA LEU A 497 5.86 -15.92 -35.19
C LEU A 497 7.21 -15.32 -34.79
N LEU A 498 7.40 -15.08 -33.51
CA LEU A 498 8.65 -14.64 -32.91
C LEU A 498 9.17 -15.75 -32.00
N VAL A 499 10.41 -16.21 -32.21
CA VAL A 499 11.07 -17.20 -31.36
C VAL A 499 12.50 -16.73 -31.07
N GLY A 500 12.75 -16.31 -29.82
CA GLY A 500 13.99 -15.61 -29.49
C GLY A 500 14.14 -14.34 -30.34
N ASN A 501 15.20 -14.25 -31.12
CA ASN A 501 15.47 -13.13 -32.03
C ASN A 501 15.03 -13.37 -33.48
N GLU A 502 14.46 -14.52 -33.79
CA GLU A 502 13.99 -14.86 -35.13
C GLU A 502 12.50 -14.56 -35.26
N SER A 503 12.13 -13.78 -36.28
CA SER A 503 10.73 -13.44 -36.56
C SER A 503 10.38 -13.87 -37.99
N LYS A 504 9.21 -14.49 -38.14
CA LYS A 504 8.57 -14.76 -39.45
C LYS A 504 7.17 -14.18 -39.47
N THR A 505 6.88 -13.39 -40.50
CA THR A 505 5.56 -12.84 -40.76
C THR A 505 5.00 -13.42 -42.04
N ILE A 506 3.78 -13.95 -42.00
CA ILE A 506 3.11 -14.57 -43.15
C ILE A 506 1.74 -13.92 -43.35
N PRO A 507 1.38 -13.49 -44.55
CA PRO A 507 0.02 -13.06 -44.87
C PRO A 507 -0.96 -14.24 -44.84
N LEU A 508 -2.10 -14.01 -44.26
CA LEU A 508 -3.24 -14.96 -44.22
C LEU A 508 -4.48 -14.29 -44.79
N ASN A 509 -5.28 -15.04 -45.53
CA ASN A 509 -6.59 -14.61 -45.99
C ASN A 509 -7.64 -15.66 -45.50
N PHE A 510 -8.62 -15.17 -44.76
CA PHE A 510 -9.70 -16.01 -44.25
C PHE A 510 -11.06 -15.54 -44.78
#